data_dd3a135746dfe02db3c72cb183dfb07c
#
_entry.id   dd3a135746dfe02db3c72cb183dfb07c
#
_cell.length_a   1.000
_cell.length_b   1.000
_cell.length_c   1.000
_cell.angle_alpha   90.00
_cell.angle_beta   90.00
_cell.angle_gamma   90.00
#
_symmetry.space_group_name_H-M   'P 1'
#
loop_
_entity.id
_entity.type
_entity.pdbx_description
1 polymer ?
#
loop_
_entity_poly.entity_id
_entity_poly.type
_entity_poly.pdbx_seq_one_letter_code
_entity_poly.pdbx_strand_id
1 'polypeptide(L)'
;MRATRPLLFFILLLSIITHLSAQTRNPFYEPMSGKDRWVDSVFKKLNKKEKIAQMFFIRAHTDKGKAYEDSIQTLIHNSRVGGLVFFQGGPIRQAVLTNSYQSVSLVPLLVAMDAEWGISMRLDSTIQYPYQMTLGAIQNNDLIYQMGKEIGKEFKMLGMHLNFAPVVDINNNPDNPVIGYRSFGDNKYNVTAKGLAYMRGLQDQGILVSIKHFPGHGDTNVDSHQALPVLNFTKERLDSLELYPFRELIKQGASGVMIAHMNIPALDPTKNLPSTLSQPIVTSLLKGELGFKGLAITDAMEMKGVVKFFPDGEADVRAVIAGNDIIELSENTKRAIKLVKKAIKTGRITRERINQSVKKILEAKYWAGLNNYHPIDTTNLLRDLNLAEALSLNQHLTDASITVLHSDSLLKALDPKKRTAIISLGVTELTNFQKDLKLKIPNSMLFLMSKIGSATDMNAMLKEVKKYDQVIMAIHDYRKRPQSSLDYNTPLKIFIAELAQLNTITCVFANPYTIAGIPGIENSKSVLVTYQNNDEAQRSVVKILTGQMPAMGKLPVTINSFYKFGDGLDYFPEPKPVLGKTSY
;
A
#
# COMPACT_ATOMS: atom_id res chain seq x y z
N MET A 1 70.44 34.59 -20.61
CA MET A 1 69.05 34.91 -20.12
C MET A 1 68.21 33.65 -20.23
N ARG A 2 68.00 33.01 -19.11
CA ARG A 2 67.22 31.73 -19.03
C ARG A 2 65.80 32.05 -18.59
N ALA A 3 64.81 31.69 -19.42
CA ALA A 3 63.40 31.80 -19.11
C ALA A 3 62.96 30.56 -18.30
N THR A 4 62.45 30.78 -17.09
CA THR A 4 61.86 29.75 -16.23
C THR A 4 60.31 29.62 -16.52
N ARG A 5 59.87 28.44 -16.94
CA ARG A 5 58.48 28.10 -17.08
C ARG A 5 57.94 27.65 -15.72
N PRO A 6 56.75 28.08 -15.26
CA PRO A 6 56.09 27.47 -14.10
C PRO A 6 55.36 26.21 -14.50
N LEU A 7 55.61 25.16 -13.75
CA LEU A 7 54.93 23.84 -13.80
C LEU A 7 53.58 23.96 -13.13
N LEU A 8 52.50 23.88 -13.90
CA LEU A 8 51.12 23.75 -13.33
C LEU A 8 50.93 22.31 -12.84
N PHE A 9 50.83 22.15 -11.54
CA PHE A 9 50.38 20.90 -10.91
C PHE A 9 48.84 20.79 -11.04
N PHE A 10 48.36 19.91 -11.92
CA PHE A 10 46.96 19.50 -11.99
C PHE A 10 46.74 18.46 -10.90
N ILE A 11 46.13 18.87 -9.76
CA ILE A 11 45.64 17.93 -8.74
C ILE A 11 44.31 17.39 -9.25
N LEU A 12 44.33 16.18 -9.77
CA LEU A 12 43.15 15.40 -10.11
C LEU A 12 42.51 14.89 -8.80
N LEU A 13 41.53 15.62 -8.28
CA LEU A 13 40.68 15.11 -7.19
C LEU A 13 39.79 13.98 -7.75
N LEU A 14 40.25 12.75 -7.64
CA LEU A 14 39.37 11.57 -7.80
C LEU A 14 38.38 11.59 -6.62
N SER A 15 37.20 12.13 -6.84
CA SER A 15 36.05 11.90 -5.97
C SER A 15 35.65 10.42 -6.10
N ILE A 16 36.14 9.60 -5.20
CA ILE A 16 35.61 8.24 -4.97
C ILE A 16 34.21 8.42 -4.44
N ILE A 17 33.23 8.42 -5.34
CA ILE A 17 31.82 8.21 -4.97
C ILE A 17 31.73 6.76 -4.52
N THR A 18 31.95 6.53 -3.24
CA THR A 18 31.53 5.28 -2.62
C THR A 18 30.01 5.25 -2.66
N HIS A 19 29.45 4.63 -3.71
CA HIS A 19 28.11 4.10 -3.59
C HIS A 19 28.14 3.13 -2.40
N LEU A 20 27.69 3.57 -1.24
CA LEU A 20 27.21 2.66 -0.21
C LEU A 20 26.02 1.94 -0.84
N SER A 21 26.27 0.87 -1.57
CA SER A 21 25.24 -0.12 -1.85
C SER A 21 24.81 -0.60 -0.47
N ALA A 22 23.63 -0.16 -0.02
CA ALA A 22 22.98 -0.72 1.14
C ALA A 22 22.98 -2.23 0.91
N GLN A 23 23.71 -2.96 1.75
CA GLN A 23 23.86 -4.39 1.61
C GLN A 23 22.48 -4.99 1.89
N THR A 24 21.76 -5.36 0.83
CA THR A 24 20.42 -5.93 0.94
C THR A 24 20.49 -7.16 1.83
N ARG A 25 19.60 -7.23 2.82
CA ARG A 25 19.56 -8.37 3.74
C ARG A 25 19.18 -9.62 2.97
N ASN A 26 19.97 -10.69 3.12
CA ASN A 26 19.70 -11.96 2.47
C ASN A 26 18.32 -12.51 2.85
N PRO A 27 17.59 -13.14 1.92
CA PRO A 27 16.32 -13.79 2.20
C PRO A 27 16.46 -14.82 3.34
N PHE A 28 15.39 -15.01 4.11
CA PHE A 28 15.42 -15.88 5.31
C PHE A 28 15.73 -17.35 5.00
N TYR A 29 15.46 -17.81 3.78
CA TYR A 29 15.73 -19.16 3.33
C TYR A 29 17.19 -19.38 2.90
N GLU A 30 18.00 -18.33 2.81
CA GLU A 30 19.44 -18.44 2.57
C GLU A 30 20.20 -18.83 3.87
N PRO A 31 21.41 -19.41 3.77
CA PRO A 31 22.21 -19.78 4.93
C PRO A 31 22.45 -18.64 5.91
N MET A 32 22.31 -18.89 7.20
CA MET A 32 22.51 -17.92 8.27
C MET A 32 23.12 -18.62 9.48
N SER A 33 24.14 -18.01 10.10
CA SER A 33 24.84 -18.60 11.25
C SER A 33 23.87 -18.91 12.39
N GLY A 34 23.93 -20.14 12.89
CA GLY A 34 23.10 -20.62 14.02
C GLY A 34 21.65 -20.94 13.66
N LYS A 35 21.15 -20.58 12.47
CA LYS A 35 19.76 -20.79 12.05
C LYS A 35 19.36 -22.27 12.13
N ASP A 36 20.09 -23.13 11.46
CA ASP A 36 19.75 -24.57 11.38
C ASP A 36 19.76 -25.22 12.75
N ARG A 37 20.73 -24.88 13.62
CA ARG A 37 20.82 -25.39 15.00
C ARG A 37 19.59 -24.99 15.82
N TRP A 38 19.16 -23.74 15.72
CA TRP A 38 17.98 -23.26 16.45
C TRP A 38 16.70 -23.89 15.91
N VAL A 39 16.53 -23.92 14.59
CA VAL A 39 15.37 -24.52 13.90
C VAL A 39 15.23 -25.97 14.29
N ASP A 40 16.30 -26.78 14.20
CA ASP A 40 16.26 -28.20 14.56
C ASP A 40 15.99 -28.41 16.04
N SER A 41 16.57 -27.59 16.93
CA SER A 41 16.31 -27.66 18.37
C SER A 41 14.83 -27.42 18.69
N VAL A 42 14.23 -26.36 18.14
CA VAL A 42 12.80 -26.05 18.35
C VAL A 42 11.93 -27.14 17.72
N PHE A 43 12.20 -27.49 16.47
CA PHE A 43 11.44 -28.50 15.71
C PHE A 43 11.36 -29.86 16.42
N LYS A 44 12.47 -30.32 17.02
CA LYS A 44 12.52 -31.59 17.76
C LYS A 44 11.65 -31.57 19.03
N LYS A 45 11.50 -30.42 19.67
CA LYS A 45 10.68 -30.27 20.90
C LYS A 45 9.17 -30.23 20.60
N LEU A 46 8.77 -29.88 19.39
CA LEU A 46 7.36 -29.80 19.00
C LEU A 46 6.77 -31.19 18.75
N ASN A 47 5.63 -31.50 19.40
CA ASN A 47 4.83 -32.66 19.08
C ASN A 47 4.05 -32.50 17.76
N LYS A 48 3.38 -33.57 17.29
CA LYS A 48 2.68 -33.58 16.01
C LYS A 48 1.57 -32.52 15.92
N LYS A 49 0.82 -32.26 17.01
CA LYS A 49 -0.24 -31.25 17.04
C LYS A 49 0.35 -29.84 17.00
N GLU A 50 1.39 -29.60 17.77
CA GLU A 50 2.08 -28.32 17.83
C GLU A 50 2.75 -27.95 16.51
N LYS A 51 3.34 -28.91 15.78
CA LYS A 51 3.85 -28.70 14.42
C LYS A 51 2.76 -28.20 13.48
N ILE A 52 1.59 -28.86 13.47
CA ILE A 52 0.46 -28.42 12.65
C ILE A 52 0.04 -26.99 13.05
N ALA A 53 -0.06 -26.73 14.36
CA ALA A 53 -0.51 -25.45 14.88
C ALA A 53 0.42 -24.28 14.51
N GLN A 54 1.73 -24.51 14.30
CA GLN A 54 2.65 -23.46 13.84
C GLN A 54 2.28 -22.90 12.46
N MET A 55 1.52 -23.62 11.65
CA MET A 55 1.04 -23.14 10.35
C MET A 55 -0.14 -22.17 10.45
N PHE A 56 -0.81 -22.04 11.60
CA PHE A 56 -2.02 -21.22 11.77
C PHE A 56 -1.71 -19.87 12.41
N PHE A 57 -2.20 -18.81 11.76
CA PHE A 57 -2.17 -17.43 12.26
C PHE A 57 -3.57 -17.01 12.63
N ILE A 58 -3.76 -16.49 13.84
CA ILE A 58 -5.06 -16.13 14.39
C ILE A 58 -5.22 -14.61 14.49
N ARG A 59 -6.46 -14.16 14.44
CA ARG A 59 -6.84 -12.76 14.55
C ARG A 59 -6.61 -12.21 15.97
N ALA A 60 -6.07 -10.99 16.05
CA ALA A 60 -5.98 -10.22 17.29
C ALA A 60 -6.49 -8.79 17.07
N HIS A 61 -7.17 -8.25 18.07
CA HIS A 61 -7.66 -6.88 18.12
C HIS A 61 -7.25 -6.25 19.44
N THR A 62 -7.14 -4.93 19.47
CA THR A 62 -6.80 -4.20 20.70
C THR A 62 -7.96 -3.37 21.25
N ASP A 63 -9.10 -3.33 20.55
CA ASP A 63 -10.30 -2.54 20.84
C ASP A 63 -11.51 -3.37 21.32
N LYS A 64 -11.35 -4.70 21.50
CA LYS A 64 -12.46 -5.60 21.88
C LYS A 64 -12.57 -5.93 23.36
N GLY A 65 -11.70 -5.37 24.20
CA GLY A 65 -11.76 -5.49 25.65
C GLY A 65 -11.20 -6.81 26.20
N LYS A 66 -11.13 -6.86 27.55
CA LYS A 66 -10.40 -7.88 28.31
C LYS A 66 -10.86 -9.32 28.05
N ALA A 67 -12.16 -9.57 27.98
CA ALA A 67 -12.69 -10.91 27.74
C ALA A 67 -12.22 -11.51 26.40
N TYR A 68 -12.15 -10.68 25.35
CA TYR A 68 -11.60 -11.06 24.06
C TYR A 68 -10.10 -11.36 24.15
N GLU A 69 -9.35 -10.49 24.82
CA GLU A 69 -7.90 -10.65 25.01
C GLU A 69 -7.56 -11.95 25.74
N ASP A 70 -8.29 -12.28 26.81
CA ASP A 70 -8.15 -13.52 27.56
C ASP A 70 -8.49 -14.76 26.72
N SER A 71 -9.48 -14.64 25.82
CA SER A 71 -9.83 -15.71 24.90
C SER A 71 -8.71 -16.02 23.90
N ILE A 72 -8.04 -14.95 23.38
CA ILE A 72 -6.89 -15.08 22.48
C ILE A 72 -5.70 -15.67 23.23
N GLN A 73 -5.39 -15.19 24.44
CA GLN A 73 -4.32 -15.73 25.28
C GLN A 73 -4.51 -17.21 25.57
N THR A 74 -5.74 -17.61 25.90
CA THR A 74 -6.14 -19.01 26.09
C THR A 74 -5.97 -19.84 24.83
N LEU A 75 -6.33 -19.27 23.66
CA LEU A 75 -6.18 -19.95 22.37
C LEU A 75 -4.70 -20.18 22.03
N ILE A 76 -3.85 -19.18 22.22
CA ILE A 76 -2.40 -19.28 22.03
C ILE A 76 -1.81 -20.36 22.93
N HIS A 77 -2.11 -20.31 24.25
CA HIS A 77 -1.60 -21.27 25.22
C HIS A 77 -2.02 -22.71 24.89
N ASN A 78 -3.30 -22.94 24.57
CA ASN A 78 -3.85 -24.29 24.38
C ASN A 78 -3.59 -24.87 22.98
N SER A 79 -3.51 -24.04 21.95
CA SER A 79 -3.36 -24.49 20.56
C SER A 79 -1.92 -24.41 20.06
N ARG A 80 -1.08 -23.57 20.64
CA ARG A 80 0.35 -23.39 20.27
C ARG A 80 0.50 -22.89 18.82
N VAL A 81 -0.35 -21.95 18.42
CA VAL A 81 -0.36 -21.38 17.06
C VAL A 81 0.96 -20.70 16.70
N GLY A 82 1.24 -20.57 15.40
CA GLY A 82 2.49 -20.01 14.88
C GLY A 82 2.59 -18.50 14.88
N GLY A 83 1.46 -17.81 14.78
CA GLY A 83 1.46 -16.35 14.69
C GLY A 83 0.11 -15.70 14.95
N LEU A 84 0.14 -14.35 14.91
CA LEU A 84 -1.00 -13.46 15.08
C LEU A 84 -1.08 -12.51 13.90
N VAL A 85 -2.30 -12.08 13.57
CA VAL A 85 -2.59 -10.97 12.67
C VAL A 85 -3.34 -9.91 13.44
N PHE A 86 -2.72 -8.75 13.67
CA PHE A 86 -3.37 -7.64 14.35
C PHE A 86 -4.25 -6.83 13.40
N PHE A 87 -5.42 -6.48 13.90
CA PHE A 87 -6.41 -5.61 13.29
C PHE A 87 -6.54 -4.31 14.10
N GLN A 88 -7.70 -3.64 14.04
CA GLN A 88 -7.93 -2.30 14.56
C GLN A 88 -7.59 -2.14 16.05
N GLY A 89 -7.21 -0.90 16.39
CA GLY A 89 -7.01 -0.43 17.75
C GLY A 89 -5.86 0.56 17.89
N GLY A 90 -5.29 0.67 19.09
CA GLY A 90 -4.22 1.61 19.41
C GLY A 90 -2.84 0.95 19.50
N PRO A 91 -1.75 1.68 19.14
CA PRO A 91 -0.40 1.12 19.07
C PRO A 91 0.17 0.70 20.43
N ILE A 92 -0.03 1.49 21.48
CA ILE A 92 0.46 1.14 22.83
C ILE A 92 -0.20 -0.16 23.31
N ARG A 93 -1.52 -0.27 23.12
CA ARG A 93 -2.26 -1.48 23.53
C ARG A 93 -1.86 -2.69 22.70
N GLN A 94 -1.58 -2.50 21.41
CA GLN A 94 -1.05 -3.57 20.55
C GLN A 94 0.29 -4.11 21.08
N ALA A 95 1.23 -3.22 21.45
CA ALA A 95 2.53 -3.59 22.01
C ALA A 95 2.39 -4.34 23.36
N VAL A 96 1.55 -3.84 24.26
CA VAL A 96 1.25 -4.50 25.55
C VAL A 96 0.67 -5.90 25.34
N LEU A 97 -0.30 -6.03 24.43
CA LEU A 97 -0.90 -7.33 24.10
C LEU A 97 0.09 -8.28 23.42
N THR A 98 0.97 -7.76 22.55
CA THR A 98 2.04 -8.57 21.95
C THR A 98 2.93 -9.15 23.04
N ASN A 99 3.38 -8.35 24.01
CA ASN A 99 4.17 -8.84 25.13
C ASN A 99 3.42 -9.91 25.94
N SER A 100 2.14 -9.68 26.24
CA SER A 100 1.29 -10.64 26.95
C SER A 100 1.12 -11.96 26.18
N TYR A 101 0.87 -11.90 24.88
CA TYR A 101 0.69 -13.10 24.06
C TYR A 101 1.98 -13.87 23.84
N GLN A 102 3.11 -13.17 23.69
CA GLN A 102 4.43 -13.80 23.60
C GLN A 102 4.78 -14.55 24.88
N SER A 103 4.44 -14.02 26.07
CA SER A 103 4.79 -14.64 27.36
C SER A 103 4.13 -16.01 27.58
N VAL A 104 3.00 -16.30 26.91
CA VAL A 104 2.29 -17.58 27.02
C VAL A 104 2.51 -18.50 25.81
N SER A 105 3.28 -18.05 24.82
CA SER A 105 3.59 -18.85 23.63
C SER A 105 4.71 -19.85 23.88
N LEU A 106 4.60 -21.07 23.34
CA LEU A 106 5.65 -22.10 23.44
C LEU A 106 6.85 -21.77 22.53
N VAL A 107 6.56 -21.27 21.35
CA VAL A 107 7.53 -20.77 20.37
C VAL A 107 7.14 -19.34 20.06
N PRO A 108 8.07 -18.37 20.09
CA PRO A 108 7.72 -16.97 19.81
C PRO A 108 6.87 -16.82 18.56
N LEU A 109 5.79 -16.02 18.67
CA LEU A 109 4.82 -15.83 17.61
C LEU A 109 5.37 -14.92 16.52
N LEU A 110 5.18 -15.26 15.25
CA LEU A 110 5.25 -14.27 14.18
C LEU A 110 4.02 -13.35 14.29
N VAL A 111 4.25 -12.05 14.43
CA VAL A 111 3.18 -11.05 14.49
C VAL A 111 3.11 -10.36 13.15
N ALA A 112 1.94 -10.39 12.53
CA ALA A 112 1.67 -9.85 11.21
C ALA A 112 0.59 -8.76 11.25
N MET A 113 0.55 -7.95 10.20
CA MET A 113 -0.46 -6.92 9.98
C MET A 113 -0.59 -6.59 8.48
N ASP A 114 -1.79 -6.23 8.02
CA ASP A 114 -1.94 -5.46 6.79
C ASP A 114 -1.59 -4.01 7.06
N ALA A 115 -0.52 -3.53 6.46
CA ALA A 115 -0.06 -2.16 6.58
C ALA A 115 0.40 -1.61 5.23
N GLU A 116 -0.51 -1.61 4.24
CA GLU A 116 -0.25 -1.22 2.85
C GLU A 116 0.19 0.26 2.74
N TRP A 117 -0.38 1.13 3.58
CA TRP A 117 0.00 2.53 3.74
C TRP A 117 0.48 2.85 5.17
N GLY A 118 1.28 1.94 5.73
CA GLY A 118 1.77 2.01 7.10
C GLY A 118 0.79 1.43 8.12
N ILE A 119 1.23 1.45 9.37
CA ILE A 119 0.49 0.85 10.49
C ILE A 119 -0.86 1.55 10.76
N SER A 120 -1.05 2.79 10.29
CA SER A 120 -2.31 3.54 10.35
C SER A 120 -3.48 2.87 9.61
N MET A 121 -3.20 1.91 8.73
CA MET A 121 -4.25 1.07 8.15
C MET A 121 -5.06 0.33 9.22
N ARG A 122 -4.46 0.07 10.37
CA ARG A 122 -5.04 -0.69 11.47
C ARG A 122 -5.02 0.04 12.82
N LEU A 123 -3.98 0.83 13.08
CA LEU A 123 -3.75 1.46 14.38
C LEU A 123 -3.98 2.97 14.28
N ASP A 124 -4.79 3.50 15.19
CA ASP A 124 -5.01 4.94 15.30
C ASP A 124 -3.75 5.69 15.77
N SER A 125 -3.79 7.02 15.70
CA SER A 125 -2.75 7.90 16.26
C SER A 125 -1.34 7.65 15.69
N THR A 126 -1.26 7.15 14.45
CA THR A 126 -0.02 6.87 13.72
C THR A 126 -0.03 7.49 12.33
N ILE A 127 1.13 7.62 11.70
CA ILE A 127 1.29 8.27 10.40
C ILE A 127 0.61 7.44 9.30
N GLN A 128 -0.29 8.08 8.54
CA GLN A 128 -0.86 7.50 7.34
C GLN A 128 -0.03 7.92 6.12
N TYR A 129 0.74 7.00 5.57
CA TYR A 129 1.43 7.20 4.30
C TYR A 129 0.43 7.23 3.13
N PRO A 130 0.84 7.77 1.95
CA PRO A 130 -0.03 7.81 0.79
C PRO A 130 -0.45 6.42 0.34
N TYR A 131 -1.65 6.32 -0.23
CA TYR A 131 -2.12 5.10 -0.89
C TYR A 131 -1.21 4.73 -2.06
N GLN A 132 -1.16 3.45 -2.41
CA GLN A 132 -0.26 2.96 -3.47
C GLN A 132 -0.55 3.62 -4.84
N MET A 133 -1.79 4.01 -5.15
CA MET A 133 -2.12 4.77 -6.36
C MET A 133 -1.40 6.13 -6.38
N THR A 134 -1.36 6.82 -5.25
CA THR A 134 -0.60 8.08 -5.09
C THR A 134 0.90 7.84 -5.27
N LEU A 135 1.44 6.80 -4.64
CA LEU A 135 2.84 6.38 -4.79
C LEU A 135 3.17 5.99 -6.23
N GLY A 136 2.17 5.47 -6.96
CA GLY A 136 2.27 5.12 -8.38
C GLY A 136 2.70 6.28 -9.27
N ALA A 137 2.35 7.51 -8.90
CA ALA A 137 2.68 8.73 -9.65
C ALA A 137 4.12 9.23 -9.43
N ILE A 138 4.78 8.80 -8.37
CA ILE A 138 6.13 9.26 -8.00
C ILE A 138 7.17 8.73 -9.01
N GLN A 139 8.09 9.57 -9.47
CA GLN A 139 9.13 9.17 -10.41
C GLN A 139 10.39 8.65 -9.70
N ASN A 140 10.69 9.14 -8.51
CA ASN A 140 11.83 8.69 -7.71
C ASN A 140 11.43 7.54 -6.77
N ASN A 141 11.74 6.30 -7.15
CA ASN A 141 11.43 5.11 -6.35
C ASN A 141 12.22 5.01 -5.03
N ASP A 142 13.30 5.78 -4.85
CA ASP A 142 14.01 5.83 -3.57
C ASP A 142 13.13 6.36 -2.44
N LEU A 143 12.23 7.28 -2.72
CA LEU A 143 11.23 7.74 -1.74
C LEU A 143 10.34 6.59 -1.24
N ILE A 144 9.95 5.68 -2.12
CA ILE A 144 9.14 4.50 -1.76
C ILE A 144 9.96 3.51 -0.95
N TYR A 145 11.24 3.34 -1.29
CA TYR A 145 12.17 2.54 -0.50
C TYR A 145 12.34 3.10 0.92
N GLN A 146 12.52 4.44 1.06
CA GLN A 146 12.59 5.09 2.37
C GLN A 146 11.30 4.93 3.17
N MET A 147 10.13 5.03 2.53
CA MET A 147 8.85 4.74 3.17
C MET A 147 8.79 3.30 3.68
N GLY A 148 9.21 2.34 2.86
CA GLY A 148 9.28 0.93 3.27
C GLY A 148 10.21 0.73 4.48
N LYS A 149 11.36 1.43 4.53
CA LYS A 149 12.26 1.42 5.69
C LYS A 149 11.59 2.00 6.94
N GLU A 150 10.87 3.11 6.80
CA GLU A 150 10.22 3.75 7.95
C GLU A 150 9.12 2.87 8.52
N ILE A 151 8.24 2.32 7.67
CA ILE A 151 7.24 1.32 8.08
C ILE A 151 7.91 0.12 8.75
N GLY A 152 9.07 -0.32 8.24
CA GLY A 152 9.84 -1.40 8.85
C GLY A 152 10.35 -1.08 10.26
N LYS A 153 10.75 0.16 10.53
CA LYS A 153 11.10 0.61 11.90
C LYS A 153 9.87 0.63 12.81
N GLU A 154 8.73 1.15 12.33
CA GLU A 154 7.46 1.14 13.07
C GLU A 154 7.06 -0.29 13.46
N PHE A 155 7.18 -1.23 12.53
CA PHE A 155 6.93 -2.66 12.79
C PHE A 155 7.82 -3.21 13.92
N LYS A 156 9.11 -2.90 13.90
CA LYS A 156 10.04 -3.34 14.97
C LYS A 156 9.67 -2.76 16.32
N MET A 157 9.35 -1.46 16.38
CA MET A 157 8.94 -0.80 17.63
C MET A 157 7.70 -1.44 18.24
N LEU A 158 6.81 -1.99 17.39
CA LEU A 158 5.58 -2.68 17.79
C LEU A 158 5.75 -4.21 17.94
N GLY A 159 6.97 -4.73 17.82
CA GLY A 159 7.23 -6.18 17.87
C GLY A 159 6.52 -6.97 16.80
N MET A 160 6.33 -6.38 15.63
CA MET A 160 5.76 -7.03 14.44
C MET A 160 6.87 -7.47 13.48
N HIS A 161 6.61 -8.52 12.70
CA HIS A 161 7.63 -9.25 11.95
C HIS A 161 7.27 -9.46 10.49
N LEU A 162 5.98 -9.38 10.11
CA LEU A 162 5.48 -9.68 8.77
C LEU A 162 4.43 -8.65 8.34
N ASN A 163 4.69 -7.93 7.26
CA ASN A 163 3.72 -7.04 6.64
C ASN A 163 3.05 -7.73 5.43
N PHE A 164 1.71 -7.79 5.41
CA PHE A 164 0.95 -8.23 4.24
C PHE A 164 0.86 -7.11 3.21
N ALA A 165 2.02 -6.72 2.69
CA ALA A 165 2.25 -5.70 1.67
C ALA A 165 3.61 -5.97 0.98
N PRO A 166 3.86 -5.35 -0.19
CA PRO A 166 3.01 -4.48 -0.99
C PRO A 166 1.93 -5.22 -1.78
N VAL A 167 0.88 -4.48 -2.21
CA VAL A 167 -0.03 -4.93 -3.26
C VAL A 167 0.66 -4.74 -4.60
N VAL A 168 0.77 -5.80 -5.38
CA VAL A 168 1.41 -5.81 -6.72
C VAL A 168 0.44 -6.20 -7.83
N ASP A 169 -0.86 -6.15 -7.52
CA ASP A 169 -1.92 -6.30 -8.51
C ASP A 169 -1.89 -5.13 -9.50
N ILE A 170 -2.00 -5.43 -10.79
CA ILE A 170 -2.04 -4.44 -11.86
C ILE A 170 -3.50 -4.03 -12.07
N ASN A 171 -3.86 -2.77 -11.80
CA ASN A 171 -5.25 -2.32 -11.80
C ASN A 171 -5.78 -2.05 -13.22
N ASN A 172 -5.99 -3.11 -14.00
CA ASN A 172 -6.49 -3.01 -15.39
C ASN A 172 -7.97 -2.67 -15.48
N ASN A 173 -8.72 -2.83 -14.39
CA ASN A 173 -10.15 -2.54 -14.31
C ASN A 173 -10.39 -1.34 -13.41
N PRO A 174 -10.77 -0.16 -13.95
CA PRO A 174 -11.09 1.03 -13.15
C PRO A 174 -12.21 0.80 -12.12
N ASP A 175 -13.13 -0.12 -12.42
CA ASP A 175 -14.29 -0.46 -11.58
C ASP A 175 -14.01 -1.62 -10.61
N ASN A 176 -12.76 -2.03 -10.46
CA ASN A 176 -12.37 -3.06 -9.50
C ASN A 176 -12.76 -2.65 -8.07
N PRO A 177 -13.67 -3.40 -7.40
CA PRO A 177 -14.22 -2.98 -6.10
C PRO A 177 -13.24 -3.18 -4.92
N VAL A 178 -12.11 -3.88 -5.14
CA VAL A 178 -11.19 -4.31 -4.09
C VAL A 178 -9.82 -3.64 -4.21
N ILE A 179 -9.26 -3.58 -5.40
CA ILE A 179 -7.89 -3.14 -5.63
C ILE A 179 -7.83 -1.61 -5.81
N GLY A 180 -8.30 -1.06 -6.93
CA GLY A 180 -8.39 0.38 -7.14
C GLY A 180 -7.19 1.17 -6.59
N TYR A 181 -7.45 2.05 -5.63
CA TYR A 181 -6.45 2.91 -4.98
C TYR A 181 -5.33 2.15 -4.23
N ARG A 182 -5.51 0.85 -3.98
CA ARG A 182 -4.50 0.00 -3.34
C ARG A 182 -3.39 -0.47 -4.31
N SER A 183 -3.56 -0.32 -5.63
CA SER A 183 -2.56 -0.64 -6.64
C SER A 183 -1.64 0.55 -6.93
N PHE A 184 -0.39 0.29 -7.34
CA PHE A 184 0.51 1.32 -7.89
C PHE A 184 0.13 1.77 -9.32
N GLY A 185 -0.89 1.17 -9.95
CA GLY A 185 -1.40 1.57 -11.25
C GLY A 185 -1.71 0.41 -12.19
N ASP A 186 -1.85 0.73 -13.49
CA ASP A 186 -2.21 -0.22 -14.55
C ASP A 186 -1.02 -0.68 -15.41
N ASN A 187 0.16 -0.13 -15.19
CA ASN A 187 1.36 -0.52 -15.93
C ASN A 187 2.22 -1.50 -15.12
N LYS A 188 2.41 -2.71 -15.66
CA LYS A 188 3.16 -3.78 -14.98
C LYS A 188 4.59 -3.39 -14.58
N TYR A 189 5.28 -2.59 -15.37
CA TYR A 189 6.66 -2.17 -15.08
C TYR A 189 6.70 -1.19 -13.91
N ASN A 190 5.78 -0.23 -13.90
CA ASN A 190 5.62 0.73 -12.82
C ASN A 190 5.26 0.03 -11.50
N VAL A 191 4.26 -0.84 -11.52
CA VAL A 191 3.85 -1.65 -10.36
C VAL A 191 5.02 -2.48 -9.83
N THR A 192 5.78 -3.13 -10.71
CA THR A 192 6.95 -3.95 -10.34
C THR A 192 8.04 -3.11 -9.69
N ALA A 193 8.42 -1.98 -10.29
CA ALA A 193 9.51 -1.14 -9.77
C ALA A 193 9.18 -0.57 -8.38
N LYS A 194 7.95 -0.11 -8.18
CA LYS A 194 7.48 0.43 -6.90
C LYS A 194 7.29 -0.65 -5.84
N GLY A 195 6.69 -1.78 -6.22
CA GLY A 195 6.56 -2.95 -5.34
C GLY A 195 7.92 -3.45 -4.86
N LEU A 196 8.93 -3.48 -5.76
CA LEU A 196 10.29 -3.85 -5.41
C LEU A 196 10.93 -2.86 -4.43
N ALA A 197 10.79 -1.55 -4.64
CA ALA A 197 11.32 -0.53 -3.74
C ALA A 197 10.70 -0.65 -2.34
N TYR A 198 9.39 -0.80 -2.25
CA TYR A 198 8.67 -0.99 -0.98
C TYR A 198 9.11 -2.28 -0.27
N MET A 199 9.12 -3.41 -0.99
CA MET A 199 9.56 -4.70 -0.48
C MET A 199 10.98 -4.63 0.10
N ARG A 200 11.92 -4.06 -0.64
CA ARG A 200 13.33 -3.91 -0.20
C ARG A 200 13.44 -3.06 1.05
N GLY A 201 12.73 -1.92 1.10
CA GLY A 201 12.73 -1.06 2.29
C GLY A 201 12.33 -1.82 3.56
N LEU A 202 11.28 -2.62 3.52
CA LEU A 202 10.84 -3.48 4.63
C LEU A 202 11.86 -4.57 4.97
N GLN A 203 12.31 -5.33 3.96
CA GLN A 203 13.19 -6.48 4.19
C GLN A 203 14.57 -6.06 4.71
N ASP A 204 15.11 -4.92 4.29
CA ASP A 204 16.35 -4.36 4.82
C ASP A 204 16.23 -3.96 6.30
N GLN A 205 15.01 -3.67 6.77
CA GLN A 205 14.71 -3.52 8.20
C GLN A 205 14.49 -4.85 8.92
N GLY A 206 14.55 -5.98 8.24
CA GLY A 206 14.31 -7.30 8.85
C GLY A 206 12.83 -7.62 9.05
N ILE A 207 11.95 -7.01 8.28
CA ILE A 207 10.53 -7.31 8.25
C ILE A 207 10.24 -8.19 7.05
N LEU A 208 9.60 -9.33 7.29
CA LEU A 208 9.09 -10.18 6.24
C LEU A 208 7.97 -9.46 5.50
N VAL A 209 7.87 -9.68 4.21
CA VAL A 209 6.78 -9.14 3.38
C VAL A 209 5.91 -10.27 2.86
N SER A 210 4.69 -9.96 2.47
CA SER A 210 3.84 -10.84 1.67
C SER A 210 3.28 -10.05 0.50
N ILE A 211 3.89 -10.20 -0.68
CA ILE A 211 3.39 -9.57 -1.90
C ILE A 211 2.06 -10.20 -2.29
N LYS A 212 1.08 -9.39 -2.74
CA LYS A 212 -0.30 -9.85 -2.91
C LYS A 212 -1.00 -9.15 -4.07
N HIS A 213 -2.07 -9.76 -4.62
CA HIS A 213 -2.73 -11.04 -4.28
C HIS A 213 -2.50 -12.04 -5.41
N PHE A 214 -1.63 -13.02 -5.21
CA PHE A 214 -1.26 -13.99 -6.26
C PHE A 214 -2.46 -14.83 -6.72
N PRO A 215 -2.64 -15.08 -8.03
CA PRO A 215 -1.77 -14.73 -9.15
C PRO A 215 -2.10 -13.38 -9.84
N GLY A 216 -2.87 -12.50 -9.22
CA GLY A 216 -3.22 -11.16 -9.69
C GLY A 216 -4.72 -10.89 -9.61
N HIS A 217 -5.12 -9.90 -8.79
CA HIS A 217 -6.51 -9.55 -8.48
C HIS A 217 -6.96 -8.24 -9.16
N GLY A 218 -6.11 -7.65 -10.02
CA GLY A 218 -6.32 -6.29 -10.53
C GLY A 218 -7.44 -6.14 -11.56
N ASP A 219 -7.90 -7.23 -12.19
CA ASP A 219 -8.93 -7.23 -13.24
C ASP A 219 -10.17 -8.04 -12.85
N THR A 220 -10.62 -7.92 -11.61
CA THR A 220 -11.83 -8.55 -11.11
C THR A 220 -12.96 -7.54 -10.96
N ASN A 221 -14.22 -7.99 -11.16
CA ASN A 221 -15.44 -7.18 -11.00
C ASN A 221 -16.23 -7.57 -9.75
N VAL A 222 -15.73 -8.53 -8.95
CA VAL A 222 -16.40 -9.07 -7.78
C VAL A 222 -15.48 -8.97 -6.58
N ASP A 223 -16.03 -8.52 -5.45
CA ASP A 223 -15.31 -8.50 -4.18
C ASP A 223 -15.14 -9.93 -3.63
N SER A 224 -13.89 -10.39 -3.53
CA SER A 224 -13.53 -11.71 -3.02
C SER A 224 -13.95 -11.95 -1.56
N HIS A 225 -14.20 -10.88 -0.78
CA HIS A 225 -14.76 -10.99 0.56
C HIS A 225 -16.24 -11.43 0.56
N GLN A 226 -16.97 -11.24 -0.55
CA GLN A 226 -18.40 -11.54 -0.66
C GLN A 226 -18.70 -12.76 -1.52
N ALA A 227 -17.94 -12.97 -2.59
CA ALA A 227 -18.11 -14.08 -3.52
C ALA A 227 -16.77 -14.51 -4.11
N LEU A 228 -16.73 -15.64 -4.82
CA LEU A 228 -15.52 -16.13 -5.51
C LEU A 228 -15.42 -15.48 -6.91
N PRO A 229 -14.47 -14.56 -7.15
CA PRO A 229 -14.24 -14.00 -8.48
C PRO A 229 -13.77 -15.08 -9.45
N VAL A 230 -14.17 -14.96 -10.72
CA VAL A 230 -13.70 -15.84 -11.81
C VAL A 230 -12.91 -15.02 -12.81
N LEU A 231 -11.67 -15.42 -13.09
CA LEU A 231 -10.82 -14.82 -14.13
C LEU A 231 -10.74 -15.76 -15.34
N ASN A 232 -11.43 -15.39 -16.41
CA ASN A 232 -11.50 -16.17 -17.65
C ASN A 232 -10.39 -15.76 -18.65
N PHE A 233 -9.17 -15.52 -18.17
CA PHE A 233 -8.02 -15.20 -19.01
C PHE A 233 -7.28 -16.45 -19.44
N THR A 234 -6.57 -16.37 -20.57
CA THR A 234 -5.65 -17.43 -21.00
C THR A 234 -4.38 -17.42 -20.13
N LYS A 235 -3.66 -18.55 -20.13
CA LYS A 235 -2.38 -18.63 -19.42
C LYS A 235 -1.37 -17.60 -19.94
N GLU A 236 -1.33 -17.38 -21.26
CA GLU A 236 -0.43 -16.42 -21.93
C GLU A 236 -0.72 -14.98 -21.45
N ARG A 237 -2.00 -14.62 -21.29
CA ARG A 237 -2.39 -13.32 -20.73
C ARG A 237 -1.89 -13.19 -19.30
N LEU A 238 -2.16 -14.17 -18.45
CA LEU A 238 -1.72 -14.17 -17.04
C LEU A 238 -0.19 -14.08 -16.95
N ASP A 239 0.54 -14.85 -17.77
CA ASP A 239 2.01 -14.83 -17.79
C ASP A 239 2.60 -13.49 -18.24
N SER A 240 1.95 -12.85 -19.21
CA SER A 240 2.45 -11.60 -19.80
C SER A 240 2.15 -10.38 -18.94
N LEU A 241 1.12 -10.43 -18.10
CA LEU A 241 0.63 -9.27 -17.36
C LEU A 241 0.54 -9.55 -15.85
N GLU A 242 -0.46 -10.31 -15.40
CA GLU A 242 -0.78 -10.45 -13.96
C GLU A 242 0.37 -11.07 -13.16
N LEU A 243 1.05 -12.08 -13.69
CA LEU A 243 2.17 -12.78 -13.05
C LEU A 243 3.51 -12.01 -13.13
N TYR A 244 3.60 -10.99 -13.98
CA TYR A 244 4.86 -10.28 -14.21
C TYR A 244 5.45 -9.67 -12.93
N PRO A 245 4.72 -8.88 -12.13
CA PRO A 245 5.26 -8.32 -10.88
C PRO A 245 5.67 -9.41 -9.89
N PHE A 246 4.88 -10.47 -9.74
CA PHE A 246 5.21 -11.58 -8.84
C PHE A 246 6.50 -12.27 -9.25
N ARG A 247 6.67 -12.58 -10.55
CA ARG A 247 7.88 -13.20 -11.09
C ARG A 247 9.12 -12.37 -10.77
N GLU A 248 9.06 -11.08 -11.01
CA GLU A 248 10.20 -10.20 -10.80
C GLU A 248 10.53 -10.01 -9.29
N LEU A 249 9.52 -9.83 -8.43
CA LEU A 249 9.76 -9.69 -7.00
C LEU A 249 10.24 -11.00 -6.35
N ILE A 250 9.77 -12.15 -6.83
CA ILE A 250 10.26 -13.48 -6.40
C ILE A 250 11.75 -13.63 -6.74
N LYS A 251 12.19 -13.28 -7.95
CA LYS A 251 13.60 -13.27 -8.35
C LYS A 251 14.46 -12.37 -7.45
N GLN A 252 13.86 -11.30 -6.90
CA GLN A 252 14.50 -10.35 -6.00
C GLN A 252 14.37 -10.72 -4.52
N GLY A 253 13.93 -11.95 -4.21
CA GLY A 253 13.95 -12.50 -2.86
C GLY A 253 12.74 -12.15 -1.99
N ALA A 254 11.55 -12.01 -2.58
CA ALA A 254 10.32 -11.84 -1.81
C ALA A 254 10.18 -12.93 -0.74
N SER A 255 10.01 -12.52 0.52
CA SER A 255 9.95 -13.43 1.66
C SER A 255 8.60 -14.13 1.80
N GLY A 256 7.52 -13.56 1.29
CA GLY A 256 6.18 -14.12 1.31
C GLY A 256 5.38 -13.77 0.07
N VAL A 257 4.42 -14.63 -0.26
CA VAL A 257 3.39 -14.42 -1.30
C VAL A 257 2.04 -14.80 -0.70
N MET A 258 1.07 -13.88 -0.73
CA MET A 258 -0.31 -14.15 -0.34
C MET A 258 -1.12 -14.60 -1.55
N ILE A 259 -1.76 -15.75 -1.43
CA ILE A 259 -2.56 -16.35 -2.49
C ILE A 259 -4.02 -15.91 -2.31
N ALA A 260 -4.59 -15.27 -3.31
CA ALA A 260 -5.96 -14.81 -3.34
C ALA A 260 -6.99 -15.95 -3.41
N HIS A 261 -8.25 -15.59 -3.17
CA HIS A 261 -9.38 -16.50 -3.38
C HIS A 261 -10.06 -16.17 -4.72
N MET A 262 -9.58 -16.78 -5.80
CA MET A 262 -10.12 -16.60 -7.15
C MET A 262 -10.21 -17.95 -7.87
N ASN A 263 -11.22 -18.15 -8.70
CA ASN A 263 -11.28 -19.28 -9.61
C ASN A 263 -10.68 -18.88 -10.95
N ILE A 264 -9.67 -19.61 -11.41
CA ILE A 264 -8.90 -19.30 -12.64
C ILE A 264 -8.85 -20.56 -13.50
N PRO A 265 -9.86 -20.79 -14.37
CA PRO A 265 -9.99 -22.02 -15.14
C PRO A 265 -8.79 -22.36 -16.03
N ALA A 266 -8.05 -21.38 -16.51
CA ALA A 266 -6.84 -21.57 -17.31
C ALA A 266 -5.66 -22.18 -16.51
N LEU A 267 -5.66 -22.03 -15.18
CA LEU A 267 -4.62 -22.59 -14.31
C LEU A 267 -5.10 -23.85 -13.57
N ASP A 268 -6.39 -23.91 -13.24
CA ASP A 268 -7.04 -25.08 -12.64
C ASP A 268 -8.52 -25.11 -13.08
N PRO A 269 -8.95 -26.07 -13.90
CA PRO A 269 -10.30 -26.12 -14.46
C PRO A 269 -11.37 -26.56 -13.45
N THR A 270 -10.99 -26.85 -12.21
CA THR A 270 -11.93 -27.29 -11.18
C THR A 270 -12.90 -26.16 -10.84
N LYS A 271 -14.18 -26.40 -11.04
CA LYS A 271 -15.24 -25.43 -10.76
C LYS A 271 -15.29 -25.05 -9.28
N ASN A 272 -15.49 -23.76 -9.02
CA ASN A 272 -15.60 -23.19 -7.67
C ASN A 272 -14.41 -23.48 -6.74
N LEU A 273 -13.24 -23.80 -7.30
CA LEU A 273 -12.02 -23.99 -6.53
C LEU A 273 -11.26 -22.67 -6.43
N PRO A 274 -11.11 -22.09 -5.23
CA PRO A 274 -10.26 -20.92 -5.03
C PRO A 274 -8.79 -21.25 -5.31
N SER A 275 -8.05 -20.33 -5.89
CA SER A 275 -6.61 -20.45 -6.16
C SER A 275 -5.79 -20.85 -4.93
N THR A 276 -6.18 -20.38 -3.74
CA THR A 276 -5.61 -20.77 -2.46
C THR A 276 -5.69 -22.28 -2.18
N LEU A 277 -6.70 -22.98 -2.71
CA LEU A 277 -6.93 -24.42 -2.52
C LEU A 277 -6.43 -25.26 -3.70
N SER A 278 -5.86 -24.63 -4.72
CA SER A 278 -5.40 -25.27 -5.96
C SER A 278 -3.93 -25.65 -5.88
N GLN A 279 -3.64 -26.96 -5.93
CA GLN A 279 -2.25 -27.45 -6.00
C GLN A 279 -1.54 -27.03 -7.31
N PRO A 280 -2.18 -27.05 -8.50
CA PRO A 280 -1.60 -26.48 -9.71
C PRO A 280 -1.13 -25.03 -9.55
N ILE A 281 -1.89 -24.18 -8.83
CA ILE A 281 -1.54 -22.76 -8.65
C ILE A 281 -0.47 -22.58 -7.57
N VAL A 282 -0.65 -23.16 -6.38
CA VAL A 282 0.27 -22.93 -5.25
C VAL A 282 1.56 -23.73 -5.38
N THR A 283 1.48 -25.00 -5.77
CA THR A 283 2.66 -25.86 -5.83
C THR A 283 3.30 -25.81 -7.22
N SER A 284 2.54 -26.09 -8.30
CA SER A 284 3.17 -26.23 -9.62
C SER A 284 3.57 -24.87 -10.19
N LEU A 285 2.68 -23.87 -10.19
CA LEU A 285 2.99 -22.55 -10.74
C LEU A 285 3.90 -21.74 -9.80
N LEU A 286 3.44 -21.43 -8.56
CA LEU A 286 4.18 -20.52 -7.68
C LEU A 286 5.52 -21.12 -7.24
N LYS A 287 5.50 -22.31 -6.63
CA LYS A 287 6.73 -22.92 -6.09
C LYS A 287 7.59 -23.60 -7.17
N GLY A 288 6.97 -24.22 -8.16
CA GLY A 288 7.66 -24.92 -9.24
C GLY A 288 8.12 -23.99 -10.36
N GLU A 289 7.19 -23.46 -11.16
CA GLU A 289 7.50 -22.68 -12.37
C GLU A 289 8.17 -21.32 -12.05
N LEU A 290 7.62 -20.58 -11.05
CA LEU A 290 8.19 -19.29 -10.63
C LEU A 290 9.35 -19.43 -9.64
N GLY A 291 9.64 -20.65 -9.15
CA GLY A 291 10.78 -20.95 -8.26
C GLY A 291 10.69 -20.30 -6.86
N PHE A 292 9.49 -20.01 -6.36
CA PHE A 292 9.30 -19.33 -5.09
C PHE A 292 9.73 -20.21 -3.90
N LYS A 293 10.67 -19.70 -3.10
CA LYS A 293 11.23 -20.38 -1.93
C LYS A 293 10.69 -19.88 -0.59
N GLY A 294 10.05 -18.69 -0.58
CA GLY A 294 9.54 -18.05 0.63
C GLY A 294 8.26 -18.68 1.19
N LEU A 295 7.55 -17.94 2.05
CA LEU A 295 6.32 -18.36 2.70
C LEU A 295 5.12 -18.20 1.77
N ALA A 296 4.47 -19.29 1.37
CA ALA A 296 3.18 -19.25 0.71
C ALA A 296 2.09 -19.08 1.79
N ILE A 297 1.34 -18.00 1.73
CA ILE A 297 0.39 -17.57 2.75
C ILE A 297 -1.00 -17.53 2.12
N THR A 298 -2.02 -18.05 2.77
CA THR A 298 -3.40 -17.89 2.30
C THR A 298 -3.85 -16.46 2.54
N ASP A 299 -4.74 -15.93 1.72
CA ASP A 299 -5.64 -14.86 2.16
C ASP A 299 -6.57 -15.40 3.27
N ALA A 300 -7.36 -14.53 3.90
CA ALA A 300 -8.17 -14.85 5.07
C ALA A 300 -9.14 -16.01 4.80
N MET A 301 -8.94 -17.16 5.43
CA MET A 301 -9.71 -18.40 5.17
C MET A 301 -11.16 -18.34 5.63
N GLU A 302 -11.56 -17.34 6.44
CA GLU A 302 -12.94 -17.10 6.85
C GLU A 302 -13.77 -16.34 5.80
N MET A 303 -13.17 -15.92 4.67
CA MET A 303 -13.86 -15.18 3.61
C MET A 303 -14.93 -16.03 2.93
N LYS A 304 -16.09 -15.40 2.62
CA LYS A 304 -17.25 -16.09 2.04
C LYS A 304 -16.97 -16.78 0.70
N GLY A 305 -16.01 -16.25 -0.07
CA GLY A 305 -15.54 -16.86 -1.32
C GLY A 305 -14.93 -18.25 -1.14
N VAL A 306 -14.54 -18.62 0.09
CA VAL A 306 -13.96 -19.94 0.42
C VAL A 306 -14.95 -20.80 1.20
N VAL A 307 -15.43 -20.29 2.36
CA VAL A 307 -16.22 -21.12 3.30
C VAL A 307 -17.55 -21.56 2.71
N LYS A 308 -18.11 -20.80 1.76
CA LYS A 308 -19.34 -21.17 1.04
C LYS A 308 -19.22 -22.51 0.29
N PHE A 309 -18.03 -22.80 -0.28
CA PHE A 309 -17.82 -23.99 -1.10
C PHE A 309 -17.12 -25.11 -0.33
N PHE A 310 -16.34 -24.76 0.70
CA PHE A 310 -15.54 -25.70 1.49
C PHE A 310 -15.72 -25.42 2.99
N PRO A 311 -16.91 -25.71 3.54
CA PRO A 311 -17.23 -25.39 4.94
C PRO A 311 -16.48 -26.29 5.93
N ASP A 312 -16.64 -25.98 7.20
CA ASP A 312 -16.30 -26.88 8.31
C ASP A 312 -14.82 -27.21 8.48
N GLY A 313 -13.91 -26.36 7.94
CA GLY A 313 -12.46 -26.55 8.04
C GLY A 313 -11.88 -27.47 6.94
N GLU A 314 -12.67 -27.95 5.99
CA GLU A 314 -12.15 -28.66 4.81
C GLU A 314 -11.31 -27.71 3.94
N ALA A 315 -11.67 -26.41 3.88
CA ALA A 315 -10.86 -25.39 3.22
C ALA A 315 -9.42 -25.36 3.74
N ASP A 316 -9.23 -25.37 5.06
CA ASP A 316 -7.89 -25.36 5.68
C ASP A 316 -7.08 -26.60 5.31
N VAL A 317 -7.72 -27.78 5.31
CA VAL A 317 -7.08 -29.04 4.89
C VAL A 317 -6.63 -28.96 3.44
N ARG A 318 -7.47 -28.45 2.54
CA ARG A 318 -7.15 -28.27 1.11
C ARG A 318 -6.07 -27.22 0.89
N ALA A 319 -6.07 -26.13 1.65
CA ALA A 319 -5.02 -25.12 1.59
C ALA A 319 -3.64 -25.71 1.95
N VAL A 320 -3.57 -26.58 2.97
CA VAL A 320 -2.33 -27.31 3.31
C VAL A 320 -1.94 -28.28 2.21
N ILE A 321 -2.88 -29.01 1.61
CA ILE A 321 -2.64 -29.93 0.48
C ILE A 321 -2.12 -29.14 -0.73
N ALA A 322 -2.73 -27.99 -1.02
CA ALA A 322 -2.34 -27.14 -2.15
C ALA A 322 -0.90 -26.62 -2.06
N GLY A 323 -0.36 -26.53 -0.85
CA GLY A 323 1.04 -26.14 -0.66
C GLY A 323 1.26 -24.89 0.21
N ASN A 324 0.23 -24.28 0.78
CA ASN A 324 0.40 -23.11 1.64
C ASN A 324 1.18 -23.44 2.91
N ASP A 325 2.04 -22.55 3.32
CA ASP A 325 2.88 -22.70 4.52
C ASP A 325 2.22 -22.07 5.75
N ILE A 326 1.52 -20.95 5.56
CA ILE A 326 0.73 -20.27 6.60
C ILE A 326 -0.75 -20.24 6.19
N ILE A 327 -1.61 -20.58 7.14
CA ILE A 327 -3.07 -20.54 7.04
C ILE A 327 -3.53 -19.35 7.86
N GLU A 328 -3.95 -18.29 7.17
CA GLU A 328 -4.39 -17.06 7.81
C GLU A 328 -5.89 -17.14 8.16
N LEU A 329 -6.24 -16.75 9.38
CA LEU A 329 -7.62 -16.52 9.84
C LEU A 329 -8.59 -17.65 9.49
N SER A 330 -8.24 -18.89 9.87
CA SER A 330 -9.18 -20.02 9.79
C SER A 330 -10.44 -19.72 10.58
N GLU A 331 -11.62 -20.04 10.03
CA GLU A 331 -12.94 -19.87 10.68
C GLU A 331 -12.98 -20.53 12.07
N ASN A 332 -12.34 -21.68 12.23
CA ASN A 332 -12.20 -22.37 13.50
C ASN A 332 -10.86 -23.10 13.59
N THR A 333 -9.84 -22.41 14.08
CA THR A 333 -8.47 -22.91 14.19
C THR A 333 -8.35 -24.24 14.94
N LYS A 334 -9.07 -24.43 16.06
CA LYS A 334 -9.04 -25.68 16.83
C LYS A 334 -9.55 -26.86 16.02
N ARG A 335 -10.63 -26.65 15.26
CA ARG A 335 -11.23 -27.66 14.37
C ARG A 335 -10.30 -27.96 13.19
N ALA A 336 -9.78 -26.91 12.54
CA ALA A 336 -8.85 -27.04 11.42
C ALA A 336 -7.61 -27.87 11.78
N ILE A 337 -6.95 -27.61 12.91
CA ILE A 337 -5.82 -28.40 13.42
C ILE A 337 -6.20 -29.87 13.59
N LYS A 338 -7.41 -30.18 14.12
CA LYS A 338 -7.89 -31.58 14.27
C LYS A 338 -8.08 -32.24 12.90
N LEU A 339 -8.63 -31.53 11.92
CA LEU A 339 -8.89 -32.05 10.58
C LEU A 339 -7.60 -32.28 9.79
N VAL A 340 -6.64 -31.36 9.87
CA VAL A 340 -5.29 -31.57 9.29
C VAL A 340 -4.60 -32.79 9.92
N LYS A 341 -4.71 -32.96 11.26
CA LYS A 341 -4.20 -34.16 11.94
C LYS A 341 -4.89 -35.44 11.45
N LYS A 342 -6.20 -35.41 11.22
CA LYS A 342 -6.97 -36.53 10.62
C LYS A 342 -6.50 -36.81 9.20
N ALA A 343 -6.33 -35.77 8.38
CA ALA A 343 -5.85 -35.88 7.00
C ALA A 343 -4.47 -36.54 6.91
N ILE A 344 -3.57 -36.24 7.85
CA ILE A 344 -2.27 -36.93 7.97
C ILE A 344 -2.47 -38.41 8.32
N LYS A 345 -3.36 -38.72 9.27
CA LYS A 345 -3.62 -40.12 9.67
C LYS A 345 -4.22 -40.95 8.51
N THR A 346 -5.02 -40.34 7.65
CA THR A 346 -5.67 -40.99 6.49
C THR A 346 -4.82 -40.93 5.21
N GLY A 347 -3.60 -40.40 5.24
CA GLY A 347 -2.72 -40.33 4.08
C GLY A 347 -3.01 -39.22 3.06
N ARG A 348 -4.01 -38.34 3.32
CA ARG A 348 -4.31 -37.18 2.45
C ARG A 348 -3.21 -36.12 2.47
N ILE A 349 -2.47 -36.01 3.60
CA ILE A 349 -1.33 -35.10 3.78
C ILE A 349 -0.17 -35.94 4.29
N THR A 350 1.02 -35.75 3.69
CA THR A 350 2.23 -36.41 4.18
C THR A 350 2.79 -35.68 5.40
N ARG A 351 3.46 -36.39 6.31
CA ARG A 351 4.17 -35.77 7.44
C ARG A 351 5.26 -34.81 6.94
N GLU A 352 5.91 -35.20 5.86
CA GLU A 352 6.98 -34.39 5.26
C GLU A 352 6.47 -33.02 4.80
N ARG A 353 5.26 -32.96 4.19
CA ARG A 353 4.61 -31.69 3.81
C ARG A 353 4.48 -30.73 5.00
N ILE A 354 4.06 -31.23 6.16
CA ILE A 354 3.95 -30.43 7.40
C ILE A 354 5.34 -30.02 7.90
N ASN A 355 6.28 -30.97 7.94
CA ASN A 355 7.63 -30.71 8.43
C ASN A 355 8.34 -29.62 7.62
N GLN A 356 8.21 -29.62 6.30
CA GLN A 356 8.75 -28.60 5.41
C GLN A 356 8.20 -27.21 5.74
N SER A 357 6.89 -27.06 5.88
CA SER A 357 6.29 -25.77 6.24
C SER A 357 6.71 -25.29 7.63
N VAL A 358 6.72 -26.18 8.61
CA VAL A 358 7.10 -25.82 9.97
C VAL A 358 8.57 -25.38 10.05
N LYS A 359 9.49 -26.11 9.40
CA LYS A 359 10.90 -25.70 9.34
C LYS A 359 11.03 -24.31 8.69
N LYS A 360 10.38 -24.09 7.56
CA LYS A 360 10.38 -22.79 6.87
C LYS A 360 9.85 -21.65 7.76
N ILE A 361 8.75 -21.87 8.51
CA ILE A 361 8.22 -20.90 9.46
C ILE A 361 9.23 -20.63 10.58
N LEU A 362 9.91 -21.65 11.10
CA LEU A 362 10.95 -21.47 12.11
C LEU A 362 12.17 -20.72 11.57
N GLU A 363 12.57 -20.97 10.33
CA GLU A 363 13.63 -20.21 9.65
C GLU A 363 13.25 -18.72 9.53
N ALA A 364 12.00 -18.43 9.15
CA ALA A 364 11.48 -17.06 9.08
C ALA A 364 11.44 -16.39 10.47
N LYS A 365 11.06 -17.12 11.52
CA LYS A 365 11.13 -16.66 12.91
C LYS A 365 12.56 -16.34 13.35
N TYR A 366 13.52 -17.19 13.00
CA TYR A 366 14.94 -16.94 13.29
C TYR A 366 15.44 -15.67 12.58
N TRP A 367 15.15 -15.55 11.30
CA TRP A 367 15.54 -14.38 10.50
C TRP A 367 14.94 -13.07 11.03
N ALA A 368 13.70 -13.11 11.54
CA ALA A 368 13.04 -11.99 12.18
C ALA A 368 13.54 -11.68 13.60
N GLY A 369 14.53 -12.44 14.11
CA GLY A 369 15.15 -12.21 15.42
C GLY A 369 14.43 -12.85 16.60
N LEU A 370 13.40 -13.66 16.35
CA LEU A 370 12.60 -14.30 17.42
C LEU A 370 13.32 -15.41 18.20
N ASN A 371 14.50 -15.81 17.74
CA ASN A 371 15.40 -16.67 18.54
C ASN A 371 15.98 -15.94 19.77
N ASN A 372 15.93 -14.63 19.80
CA ASN A 372 16.36 -13.76 20.91
C ASN A 372 15.29 -12.70 21.19
N TYR A 373 14.07 -13.14 21.46
CA TYR A 373 12.94 -12.24 21.70
C TYR A 373 13.14 -11.43 22.99
N HIS A 374 12.88 -10.13 22.90
CA HIS A 374 12.80 -9.20 24.02
C HIS A 374 11.43 -8.53 24.05
N PRO A 375 10.82 -8.31 25.23
CA PRO A 375 9.59 -7.55 25.34
C PRO A 375 9.73 -6.14 24.80
N ILE A 376 8.65 -5.63 24.22
CA ILE A 376 8.56 -4.27 23.68
C ILE A 376 8.56 -3.26 24.83
N ASP A 377 9.43 -2.25 24.73
CA ASP A 377 9.36 -1.06 25.61
C ASP A 377 8.31 -0.09 25.08
N THR A 378 7.34 0.26 25.92
CA THR A 378 6.24 1.16 25.57
C THR A 378 6.42 2.59 26.06
N THR A 379 7.55 2.92 26.74
CA THR A 379 7.75 4.18 27.46
C THR A 379 7.59 5.43 26.59
N ASN A 380 8.14 5.45 25.38
CA ASN A 380 8.05 6.58 24.46
C ASN A 380 7.41 6.20 23.12
N LEU A 381 6.77 5.04 23.06
CA LEU A 381 6.37 4.39 21.81
C LEU A 381 5.54 5.30 20.89
N LEU A 382 4.53 6.01 21.43
CA LEU A 382 3.68 6.87 20.60
C LEU A 382 4.44 8.06 20.01
N ARG A 383 5.37 8.64 20.75
CA ARG A 383 6.25 9.71 20.25
C ARG A 383 7.16 9.17 19.16
N ASP A 384 7.75 8.02 19.38
CA ASP A 384 8.76 7.43 18.49
C ASP A 384 8.13 6.89 17.18
N LEU A 385 6.83 6.59 17.19
CA LEU A 385 6.03 6.26 15.99
C LEU A 385 5.61 7.51 15.18
N ASN A 386 5.81 8.73 15.69
CA ASN A 386 5.38 9.98 15.05
C ASN A 386 6.52 11.00 14.98
N LEU A 387 7.73 10.56 14.63
CA LEU A 387 8.90 11.43 14.52
C LEU A 387 8.76 12.44 13.37
N ALA A 388 9.38 13.60 13.54
CA ALA A 388 9.34 14.69 12.57
C ALA A 388 9.90 14.27 11.20
N GLU A 389 10.91 13.38 11.17
CA GLU A 389 11.51 12.84 9.95
C GLU A 389 10.52 11.99 9.17
N ALA A 390 9.72 11.17 9.84
CA ALA A 390 8.68 10.35 9.23
C ALA A 390 7.52 11.20 8.69
N LEU A 391 7.11 12.24 9.43
CA LEU A 391 6.13 13.23 8.96
C LEU A 391 6.64 13.99 7.74
N SER A 392 7.93 14.39 7.74
CA SER A 392 8.56 15.04 6.60
C SER A 392 8.61 14.12 5.38
N LEU A 393 8.96 12.85 5.55
CA LEU A 393 8.94 11.86 4.47
C LEU A 393 7.53 11.71 3.89
N ASN A 394 6.50 11.63 4.74
CA ASN A 394 5.09 11.55 4.31
C ASN A 394 4.70 12.75 3.43
N GLN A 395 5.10 13.97 3.84
CA GLN A 395 4.88 15.18 3.03
C GLN A 395 5.66 15.11 1.70
N HIS A 396 6.94 14.67 1.70
CA HIS A 396 7.74 14.56 0.48
C HIS A 396 7.19 13.54 -0.51
N LEU A 397 6.68 12.40 -0.03
CA LEU A 397 5.99 11.42 -0.86
C LEU A 397 4.79 12.05 -1.57
N THR A 398 3.98 12.79 -0.82
CA THR A 398 2.82 13.48 -1.38
C THR A 398 3.23 14.58 -2.35
N ASP A 399 4.21 15.43 -1.99
CA ASP A 399 4.75 16.48 -2.85
C ASP A 399 5.21 15.92 -4.21
N ALA A 400 5.92 14.79 -4.20
CA ALA A 400 6.47 14.15 -5.40
C ALA A 400 5.41 13.47 -6.29
N SER A 401 4.20 13.24 -5.77
CA SER A 401 3.13 12.56 -6.51
C SER A 401 2.26 13.52 -7.34
N ILE A 402 2.19 14.81 -6.97
CA ILE A 402 1.25 15.73 -7.60
C ILE A 402 1.50 15.84 -9.10
N THR A 403 0.45 15.60 -9.89
CA THR A 403 0.52 15.56 -11.35
C THR A 403 -0.25 16.70 -11.97
N VAL A 404 0.40 17.46 -12.86
CA VAL A 404 -0.24 18.45 -13.74
C VAL A 404 -0.60 17.75 -15.04
N LEU A 405 -1.87 17.44 -15.27
CA LEU A 405 -2.31 16.67 -16.44
C LEU A 405 -2.19 17.45 -17.74
N HIS A 406 -2.59 18.71 -17.71
CA HIS A 406 -2.36 19.66 -18.80
C HIS A 406 -2.34 21.09 -18.27
N SER A 407 -1.81 21.99 -19.10
CA SER A 407 -1.84 23.44 -18.87
C SER A 407 -1.74 24.17 -20.21
N ASP A 408 -2.68 25.07 -20.51
CA ASP A 408 -2.72 25.87 -21.76
C ASP A 408 -1.55 26.86 -21.88
N SER A 409 -1.08 27.33 -20.77
CA SER A 409 0.12 28.13 -20.65
C SER A 409 0.84 27.65 -19.42
N LEU A 410 2.06 27.16 -19.53
CA LEU A 410 2.84 26.67 -18.38
C LEU A 410 2.27 27.19 -17.06
N LEU A 411 1.82 26.30 -16.17
CA LEU A 411 1.16 26.67 -14.92
C LEU A 411 1.97 27.78 -14.26
N LYS A 412 1.56 29.06 -14.41
CA LYS A 412 2.23 30.18 -13.76
C LYS A 412 1.74 30.27 -12.34
N ALA A 413 2.64 30.64 -11.43
CA ALA A 413 2.23 30.96 -10.08
C ALA A 413 1.08 31.97 -10.10
N LEU A 414 0.09 31.74 -9.25
CA LEU A 414 -1.11 32.61 -9.19
C LEU A 414 -0.69 34.05 -8.88
N ASP A 415 -1.25 34.99 -9.63
CA ASP A 415 -1.04 36.40 -9.37
C ASP A 415 -1.90 36.85 -8.17
N PRO A 416 -1.30 37.20 -7.04
CA PRO A 416 -2.05 37.59 -5.84
C PRO A 416 -2.81 38.92 -5.98
N LYS A 417 -2.53 39.68 -7.02
CA LYS A 417 -3.23 40.95 -7.29
C LYS A 417 -4.59 40.75 -8.01
N LYS A 418 -4.77 39.61 -8.68
CA LYS A 418 -6.01 39.32 -9.39
C LYS A 418 -7.13 38.95 -8.42
N ARG A 419 -8.36 39.38 -8.76
CA ARG A 419 -9.56 38.91 -8.04
C ARG A 419 -9.76 37.44 -8.32
N THR A 420 -9.67 36.62 -7.28
CA THR A 420 -9.68 35.18 -7.41
C THR A 420 -10.90 34.57 -6.72
N ALA A 421 -11.65 33.73 -7.42
CA ALA A 421 -12.65 32.85 -6.80
C ALA A 421 -12.01 31.50 -6.44
N ILE A 422 -12.06 31.08 -5.18
CA ILE A 422 -11.60 29.78 -4.70
C ILE A 422 -12.81 28.94 -4.31
N ILE A 423 -13.12 27.93 -5.10
CA ILE A 423 -14.34 27.13 -4.98
C ILE A 423 -13.97 25.72 -4.53
N SER A 424 -14.52 25.27 -3.40
CA SER A 424 -14.43 23.87 -3.00
C SER A 424 -15.77 23.15 -3.20
N LEU A 425 -15.75 22.06 -3.95
CA LEU A 425 -16.92 21.27 -4.34
C LEU A 425 -16.93 19.93 -3.60
N GLY A 426 -18.12 19.45 -3.24
CA GLY A 426 -18.28 18.23 -2.46
C GLY A 426 -18.15 18.44 -0.96
N VAL A 427 -18.15 19.69 -0.48
CA VAL A 427 -17.92 20.05 0.93
C VAL A 427 -19.00 21.00 1.45
N THR A 428 -19.12 21.07 2.77
CA THR A 428 -20.04 21.98 3.49
C THR A 428 -19.32 22.96 4.39
N GLU A 429 -18.00 22.77 4.58
CA GLU A 429 -17.14 23.59 5.44
C GLU A 429 -15.86 24.01 4.70
N LEU A 430 -15.23 25.08 5.17
CA LEU A 430 -13.97 25.57 4.60
C LEU A 430 -12.86 24.53 4.78
N THR A 431 -12.26 24.14 3.66
CA THR A 431 -11.14 23.21 3.61
C THR A 431 -9.81 23.87 4.03
N ASN A 432 -8.83 23.08 4.45
CA ASN A 432 -7.48 23.60 4.72
C ASN A 432 -6.86 24.19 3.45
N PHE A 433 -7.12 23.60 2.28
CA PHE A 433 -6.74 24.15 0.98
C PHE A 433 -7.21 25.59 0.80
N GLN A 434 -8.50 25.88 1.08
CA GLN A 434 -9.05 27.24 0.94
C GLN A 434 -8.45 28.21 1.95
N LYS A 435 -8.30 27.78 3.21
CA LYS A 435 -7.72 28.60 4.29
C LYS A 435 -6.29 29.01 3.96
N ASP A 436 -5.45 28.03 3.57
CA ASP A 436 -4.04 28.26 3.27
C ASP A 436 -3.87 29.10 2.01
N LEU A 437 -4.68 28.85 0.97
CA LEU A 437 -4.61 29.61 -0.27
C LEU A 437 -5.10 31.06 -0.09
N LYS A 438 -6.14 31.29 0.73
CA LYS A 438 -6.60 32.63 1.12
C LYS A 438 -5.52 33.47 1.78
N LEU A 439 -4.70 32.86 2.63
CA LEU A 439 -3.55 33.54 3.25
C LEU A 439 -2.48 33.97 2.23
N LYS A 440 -2.34 33.22 1.12
CA LYS A 440 -1.38 33.52 0.07
C LYS A 440 -1.93 34.46 -1.01
N ILE A 441 -3.26 34.48 -1.19
CA ILE A 441 -3.98 35.32 -2.17
C ILE A 441 -5.07 36.11 -1.43
N PRO A 442 -4.72 37.19 -0.73
CA PRO A 442 -5.69 37.96 0.08
C PRO A 442 -6.87 38.52 -0.73
N ASN A 443 -6.65 38.84 -2.02
CA ASN A 443 -7.70 39.32 -2.93
C ASN A 443 -8.52 38.16 -3.54
N SER A 444 -8.93 37.21 -2.71
CA SER A 444 -9.76 36.08 -3.12
C SER A 444 -11.07 36.00 -2.31
N MET A 445 -12.10 35.38 -2.92
CA MET A 445 -13.36 35.03 -2.27
C MET A 445 -13.50 33.50 -2.23
N LEU A 446 -13.98 32.97 -1.11
CA LEU A 446 -14.16 31.54 -0.89
C LEU A 446 -15.61 31.15 -1.14
N PHE A 447 -15.80 30.08 -1.91
CA PHE A 447 -17.11 29.51 -2.24
C PHE A 447 -17.12 28.04 -1.87
N LEU A 448 -18.28 27.55 -1.44
CA LEU A 448 -18.51 26.14 -1.09
C LEU A 448 -19.74 25.62 -1.83
N MET A 449 -19.67 24.40 -2.32
CA MET A 449 -20.82 23.69 -2.87
C MET A 449 -20.85 22.26 -2.37
N SER A 450 -21.96 21.89 -1.73
CA SER A 450 -22.21 20.51 -1.30
C SER A 450 -22.38 19.58 -2.51
N LYS A 451 -22.03 18.30 -2.33
CA LYS A 451 -22.24 17.26 -3.36
C LYS A 451 -23.69 17.05 -3.80
N ILE A 452 -24.63 17.53 -3.00
CA ILE A 452 -26.10 17.49 -3.25
C ILE A 452 -26.70 18.90 -3.41
N GLY A 453 -25.88 19.94 -3.67
CA GLY A 453 -26.33 21.31 -3.86
C GLY A 453 -27.42 21.45 -4.94
N SER A 454 -28.27 22.49 -4.84
CA SER A 454 -29.33 22.73 -5.79
C SER A 454 -28.82 23.41 -7.06
N ALA A 455 -29.49 23.17 -8.19
CA ALA A 455 -29.20 23.89 -9.44
C ALA A 455 -29.38 25.42 -9.29
N THR A 456 -30.31 25.88 -8.44
CA THR A 456 -30.54 27.31 -8.17
C THR A 456 -29.31 27.94 -7.50
N ASP A 457 -28.74 27.28 -6.48
CA ASP A 457 -27.54 27.77 -5.78
C ASP A 457 -26.33 27.77 -6.71
N MET A 458 -26.18 26.76 -7.56
CA MET A 458 -25.11 26.66 -8.55
C MET A 458 -25.19 27.78 -9.58
N ASN A 459 -26.39 28.07 -10.11
CA ASN A 459 -26.61 29.16 -11.05
C ASN A 459 -26.34 30.54 -10.42
N ALA A 460 -26.73 30.75 -9.16
CA ALA A 460 -26.42 31.97 -8.42
C ALA A 460 -24.90 32.13 -8.23
N MET A 461 -24.22 31.05 -7.83
CA MET A 461 -22.76 31.03 -7.66
C MET A 461 -22.05 31.29 -8.99
N LEU A 462 -22.48 30.69 -10.10
CA LEU A 462 -21.86 30.89 -11.41
C LEU A 462 -21.92 32.37 -11.86
N LYS A 463 -23.05 33.04 -11.63
CA LYS A 463 -23.17 34.47 -11.91
C LYS A 463 -22.19 35.32 -11.11
N GLU A 464 -21.96 34.96 -9.86
CA GLU A 464 -21.01 35.65 -8.99
C GLU A 464 -19.56 35.35 -9.41
N VAL A 465 -19.22 34.11 -9.66
CA VAL A 465 -17.85 33.66 -10.01
C VAL A 465 -17.38 34.28 -11.34
N LYS A 466 -18.27 34.51 -12.31
CA LYS A 466 -17.94 35.19 -13.57
C LYS A 466 -17.42 36.63 -13.42
N LYS A 467 -17.52 37.23 -12.23
CA LYS A 467 -16.97 38.57 -11.95
C LYS A 467 -15.49 38.54 -11.56
N TYR A 468 -14.89 37.35 -11.40
CA TYR A 468 -13.49 37.18 -10.98
C TYR A 468 -12.58 36.98 -12.19
N ASP A 469 -11.31 37.40 -12.03
CA ASP A 469 -10.33 37.39 -13.12
C ASP A 469 -9.74 35.98 -13.31
N GLN A 470 -9.75 35.17 -12.24
CA GLN A 470 -9.30 33.76 -12.24
C GLN A 470 -10.13 32.94 -11.25
N VAL A 471 -10.27 31.65 -11.55
CA VAL A 471 -11.03 30.69 -10.75
C VAL A 471 -10.13 29.53 -10.36
N ILE A 472 -10.18 29.14 -9.10
CA ILE A 472 -9.54 27.91 -8.60
C ILE A 472 -10.66 27.01 -8.13
N MET A 473 -10.85 25.90 -8.82
CA MET A 473 -11.86 24.90 -8.51
C MET A 473 -11.21 23.67 -7.89
N ALA A 474 -11.61 23.33 -6.68
CA ALA A 474 -11.14 22.15 -5.95
C ALA A 474 -12.29 21.14 -5.82
N ILE A 475 -12.07 19.93 -6.32
CA ILE A 475 -13.00 18.80 -6.27
C ILE A 475 -12.55 17.87 -5.17
N HIS A 476 -13.38 17.64 -4.13
CA HIS A 476 -13.00 16.89 -2.95
C HIS A 476 -13.79 15.58 -2.82
N ASP A 477 -13.07 14.49 -2.54
CA ASP A 477 -13.63 13.21 -2.11
C ASP A 477 -13.09 12.86 -0.71
N TYR A 478 -13.94 12.92 0.31
CA TYR A 478 -13.57 12.60 1.70
C TYR A 478 -13.84 11.15 2.11
N ARG A 479 -14.22 10.29 1.16
CA ARG A 479 -14.42 8.87 1.47
C ARG A 479 -13.09 8.22 1.86
N LYS A 480 -13.07 7.51 3.00
CA LYS A 480 -11.88 6.77 3.48
C LYS A 480 -11.33 5.75 2.45
N ARG A 481 -12.20 5.25 1.58
CA ARG A 481 -11.85 4.36 0.47
C ARG A 481 -12.19 5.07 -0.83
N PRO A 482 -11.23 5.78 -1.44
CA PRO A 482 -11.45 6.53 -2.69
C PRO A 482 -11.97 5.60 -3.79
N GLN A 483 -13.13 5.94 -4.36
CA GLN A 483 -13.76 5.16 -5.44
C GLN A 483 -13.39 5.72 -6.81
N SER A 484 -13.60 4.93 -7.86
CA SER A 484 -13.38 5.35 -9.26
C SER A 484 -14.37 6.42 -9.74
N SER A 485 -15.48 6.64 -9.04
CA SER A 485 -16.49 7.64 -9.35
C SER A 485 -16.83 8.51 -8.15
N LEU A 486 -17.20 9.77 -8.37
CA LEU A 486 -17.73 10.66 -7.32
C LEU A 486 -19.22 10.39 -7.09
N ASP A 487 -19.65 10.50 -5.83
CA ASP A 487 -21.04 10.45 -5.42
C ASP A 487 -21.74 11.84 -5.52
N TYR A 488 -21.36 12.59 -6.55
CA TYR A 488 -21.91 13.91 -6.87
C TYR A 488 -23.19 13.77 -7.70
N ASN A 489 -24.19 14.65 -7.42
CA ASN A 489 -25.40 14.71 -8.23
C ASN A 489 -25.14 15.26 -9.64
N THR A 490 -26.04 15.00 -10.57
CA THR A 490 -25.92 15.46 -11.97
C THR A 490 -25.81 16.99 -12.10
N PRO A 491 -26.61 17.82 -11.37
CA PRO A 491 -26.44 19.28 -11.43
C PRO A 491 -25.03 19.74 -11.08
N LEU A 492 -24.39 19.12 -10.06
CA LEU A 492 -23.03 19.50 -9.68
C LEU A 492 -21.99 19.12 -10.75
N LYS A 493 -22.16 17.99 -11.43
CA LYS A 493 -21.28 17.61 -12.55
C LYS A 493 -21.40 18.58 -13.73
N ILE A 494 -22.61 19.05 -14.05
CA ILE A 494 -22.84 20.08 -15.07
C ILE A 494 -22.19 21.41 -14.65
N PHE A 495 -22.38 21.82 -13.41
CA PHE A 495 -21.77 23.03 -12.86
C PHE A 495 -20.25 23.02 -12.92
N ILE A 496 -19.61 21.86 -12.65
CA ILE A 496 -18.15 21.68 -12.81
C ILE A 496 -17.73 21.94 -14.26
N ALA A 497 -18.47 21.37 -15.23
CA ALA A 497 -18.18 21.57 -16.65
C ALA A 497 -18.32 23.04 -17.08
N GLU A 498 -19.31 23.78 -16.54
CA GLU A 498 -19.48 25.21 -16.80
C GLU A 498 -18.36 26.05 -16.17
N LEU A 499 -17.93 25.73 -14.93
CA LEU A 499 -16.80 26.39 -14.29
C LEU A 499 -15.50 26.14 -15.05
N ALA A 500 -15.28 24.92 -15.58
CA ALA A 500 -14.10 24.56 -16.34
C ALA A 500 -13.90 25.40 -17.61
N GLN A 501 -14.98 25.93 -18.20
CA GLN A 501 -14.92 26.81 -19.37
C GLN A 501 -14.48 28.26 -19.06
N LEU A 502 -14.40 28.62 -17.79
CA LEU A 502 -13.88 29.92 -17.35
C LEU A 502 -12.33 29.89 -17.32
N ASN A 503 -11.73 31.00 -16.88
CA ASN A 503 -10.27 30.99 -16.59
C ASN A 503 -9.99 30.20 -15.32
N THR A 504 -10.14 28.86 -15.38
CA THR A 504 -10.18 27.97 -14.24
C THR A 504 -8.95 27.06 -14.15
N ILE A 505 -8.35 26.98 -12.97
CA ILE A 505 -7.42 25.92 -12.58
C ILE A 505 -8.21 24.92 -11.74
N THR A 506 -8.22 23.66 -12.17
CA THR A 506 -8.93 22.58 -11.47
C THR A 506 -7.97 21.71 -10.68
N CYS A 507 -8.26 21.51 -9.40
CA CYS A 507 -7.49 20.66 -8.47
C CYS A 507 -8.38 19.49 -8.04
N VAL A 508 -7.98 18.26 -8.38
CA VAL A 508 -8.76 17.05 -8.11
C VAL A 508 -8.17 16.32 -6.91
N PHE A 509 -8.79 16.50 -5.74
CA PHE A 509 -8.47 15.79 -4.50
C PHE A 509 -9.31 14.50 -4.40
N ALA A 510 -9.09 13.59 -5.33
CA ALA A 510 -9.84 12.35 -5.46
C ALA A 510 -9.04 11.28 -6.22
N ASN A 511 -9.59 10.07 -6.28
CA ASN A 511 -9.09 9.02 -7.17
C ASN A 511 -9.06 9.51 -8.62
N PRO A 512 -7.98 9.29 -9.40
CA PRO A 512 -7.81 9.83 -10.75
C PRO A 512 -8.92 9.37 -11.71
N TYR A 513 -9.46 8.18 -11.55
CA TYR A 513 -10.57 7.69 -12.38
C TYR A 513 -11.84 8.54 -12.29
N THR A 514 -12.01 9.30 -11.19
CA THR A 514 -13.17 10.20 -11.03
C THR A 514 -13.26 11.25 -12.13
N ILE A 515 -12.13 11.58 -12.75
CA ILE A 515 -12.03 12.55 -13.87
C ILE A 515 -12.86 12.08 -15.07
N ALA A 516 -12.88 10.76 -15.35
CA ALA A 516 -13.70 10.21 -16.45
C ALA A 516 -15.21 10.46 -16.27
N GLY A 517 -15.66 10.62 -15.02
CA GLY A 517 -17.06 10.90 -14.68
C GLY A 517 -17.44 12.39 -14.66
N ILE A 518 -16.54 13.29 -15.08
CA ILE A 518 -16.73 14.74 -15.10
C ILE A 518 -16.43 15.27 -16.50
N PRO A 519 -17.36 15.13 -17.45
CA PRO A 519 -17.19 15.64 -18.82
C PRO A 519 -16.93 17.15 -18.83
N GLY A 520 -15.98 17.59 -19.64
CA GLY A 520 -15.65 19.01 -19.79
C GLY A 520 -14.58 19.53 -18.81
N ILE A 521 -14.07 18.70 -17.89
CA ILE A 521 -12.97 19.08 -16.99
C ILE A 521 -11.70 19.45 -17.77
N GLU A 522 -11.52 18.84 -18.93
CA GLU A 522 -10.43 19.09 -19.88
C GLU A 522 -10.42 20.50 -20.46
N ASN A 523 -11.53 21.24 -20.34
CA ASN A 523 -11.61 22.64 -20.76
C ASN A 523 -10.99 23.62 -19.75
N SER A 524 -10.63 23.15 -18.55
CA SER A 524 -9.92 23.96 -17.57
C SER A 524 -8.55 24.39 -18.12
N LYS A 525 -8.08 25.58 -17.75
CA LYS A 525 -6.74 26.07 -18.14
C LYS A 525 -5.60 25.21 -17.66
N SER A 526 -5.79 24.57 -16.52
CA SER A 526 -4.89 23.56 -15.97
C SER A 526 -5.67 22.57 -15.12
N VAL A 527 -5.26 21.31 -15.11
CA VAL A 527 -5.82 20.25 -14.25
C VAL A 527 -4.70 19.60 -13.46
N LEU A 528 -4.83 19.63 -12.14
CA LEU A 528 -3.93 18.93 -11.21
C LEU A 528 -4.68 17.79 -10.54
N VAL A 529 -4.00 16.67 -10.31
CA VAL A 529 -4.55 15.52 -9.59
C VAL A 529 -3.63 15.10 -8.44
N THR A 530 -4.25 14.74 -7.29
CA THR A 530 -3.56 14.39 -6.05
C THR A 530 -3.78 12.94 -5.63
N TYR A 531 -4.67 12.21 -6.31
CA TYR A 531 -5.00 10.79 -6.09
C TYR A 531 -5.75 10.49 -4.79
N GLN A 532 -5.68 11.38 -3.82
CA GLN A 532 -6.34 11.29 -2.51
C GLN A 532 -6.60 12.69 -1.95
N ASN A 533 -7.45 12.76 -0.93
CA ASN A 533 -7.79 14.00 -0.24
C ASN A 533 -7.36 13.91 1.23
N ASN A 534 -6.24 14.52 1.54
CA ASN A 534 -5.71 14.69 2.88
C ASN A 534 -4.98 16.03 3.00
N ASP A 535 -4.56 16.39 4.20
CA ASP A 535 -3.91 17.68 4.46
C ASP A 535 -2.58 17.85 3.72
N GLU A 536 -1.81 16.77 3.58
CA GLU A 536 -0.56 16.77 2.82
C GLU A 536 -0.80 17.15 1.37
N ALA A 537 -1.80 16.52 0.71
CA ALA A 537 -2.16 16.80 -0.68
C ALA A 537 -2.64 18.25 -0.86
N GLN A 538 -3.46 18.72 0.07
CA GLN A 538 -3.96 20.11 0.03
C GLN A 538 -2.81 21.11 0.17
N ARG A 539 -1.88 20.92 1.11
CA ARG A 539 -0.67 21.75 1.26
C ARG A 539 0.22 21.70 0.02
N SER A 540 0.41 20.52 -0.59
CA SER A 540 1.23 20.37 -1.80
C SER A 540 0.68 21.20 -2.95
N VAL A 541 -0.63 21.13 -3.20
CA VAL A 541 -1.27 21.93 -4.27
C VAL A 541 -1.13 23.43 -4.00
N VAL A 542 -1.30 23.89 -2.75
CA VAL A 542 -1.08 25.30 -2.40
C VAL A 542 0.36 25.73 -2.72
N LYS A 543 1.37 24.93 -2.39
CA LYS A 543 2.79 25.20 -2.71
C LYS A 543 3.02 25.32 -4.22
N ILE A 544 2.42 24.43 -5.01
CA ILE A 544 2.54 24.45 -6.49
C ILE A 544 1.88 25.71 -7.05
N LEU A 545 0.63 25.99 -6.68
CA LEU A 545 -0.13 27.15 -7.17
C LEU A 545 0.52 28.48 -6.81
N THR A 546 1.28 28.53 -5.73
CA THR A 546 1.99 29.73 -5.27
C THR A 546 3.47 29.77 -5.69
N GLY A 547 3.92 28.85 -6.57
CA GLY A 547 5.28 28.80 -7.09
C GLY A 547 6.35 28.48 -6.04
N GLN A 548 6.02 27.68 -5.03
CA GLN A 548 6.95 27.32 -3.96
C GLN A 548 7.59 25.94 -4.17
N MET A 549 7.01 25.09 -5.03
CA MET A 549 7.59 23.79 -5.37
C MET A 549 7.22 23.36 -6.79
N PRO A 550 8.04 22.47 -7.41
CA PRO A 550 7.72 21.86 -8.70
C PRO A 550 6.62 20.79 -8.55
N ALA A 551 6.03 20.40 -9.70
CA ALA A 551 5.21 19.20 -9.81
C ALA A 551 5.79 18.31 -10.92
N MET A 552 6.07 17.06 -10.60
CA MET A 552 6.77 16.10 -11.49
C MET A 552 6.08 14.73 -11.51
N GLY A 553 4.94 14.59 -10.86
CA GLY A 553 4.16 13.35 -10.86
C GLY A 553 3.69 12.97 -12.26
N LYS A 554 3.54 11.67 -12.52
CA LYS A 554 2.98 11.13 -13.76
C LYS A 554 1.79 10.23 -13.45
N LEU A 555 0.77 10.23 -14.31
CA LEU A 555 -0.39 9.35 -14.12
C LEU A 555 0.04 7.89 -14.01
N PRO A 556 -0.35 7.20 -12.94
CA PRO A 556 -0.07 5.78 -12.78
C PRO A 556 -1.06 4.88 -13.54
N VAL A 557 -2.13 5.46 -14.08
CA VAL A 557 -3.22 4.76 -14.76
C VAL A 557 -3.71 5.53 -15.98
N THR A 558 -4.31 4.81 -16.93
CA THR A 558 -5.09 5.39 -18.02
C THR A 558 -6.51 5.69 -17.53
N ILE A 559 -6.92 6.94 -17.61
CA ILE A 559 -8.24 7.41 -17.17
C ILE A 559 -9.27 7.32 -18.31
N ASN A 560 -8.91 7.88 -19.48
CA ASN A 560 -9.76 7.95 -20.67
C ASN A 560 -8.91 8.16 -21.94
N SER A 561 -9.52 8.58 -23.05
CA SER A 561 -8.80 8.87 -24.30
C SER A 561 -7.87 10.09 -24.22
N PHE A 562 -8.14 11.04 -23.32
CA PHE A 562 -7.35 12.28 -23.13
C PHE A 562 -6.18 12.07 -22.18
N TYR A 563 -6.37 11.30 -21.10
CA TYR A 563 -5.40 11.14 -20.02
C TYR A 563 -5.00 9.68 -19.88
N LYS A 564 -3.75 9.37 -20.18
CA LYS A 564 -3.19 8.02 -20.23
C LYS A 564 -2.10 7.81 -19.20
N PHE A 565 -1.77 6.55 -18.93
CA PHE A 565 -0.59 6.20 -18.15
C PHE A 565 0.64 6.97 -18.64
N GLY A 566 1.38 7.56 -17.70
CA GLY A 566 2.60 8.33 -17.97
C GLY A 566 2.37 9.81 -18.28
N ASP A 567 1.13 10.24 -18.51
CA ASP A 567 0.84 11.66 -18.74
C ASP A 567 1.12 12.48 -17.48
N GLY A 568 1.55 13.72 -17.73
CA GLY A 568 1.86 14.72 -16.73
C GLY A 568 2.92 15.68 -17.25
N LEU A 569 2.74 16.95 -16.99
CA LEU A 569 3.71 18.00 -17.34
C LEU A 569 4.67 18.20 -16.17
N ASP A 570 5.96 18.36 -16.48
CA ASP A 570 6.92 18.80 -15.50
C ASP A 570 6.76 20.32 -15.33
N TYR A 571 6.35 20.72 -14.13
CA TYR A 571 6.23 22.12 -13.76
C TYR A 571 7.37 22.50 -12.84
N PHE A 572 8.06 23.59 -13.21
CA PHE A 572 9.09 24.22 -12.39
C PHE A 572 8.69 25.69 -12.15
N PRO A 573 8.62 26.13 -10.89
CA PRO A 573 8.36 27.54 -10.61
C PRO A 573 9.46 28.42 -11.16
N GLU A 574 9.10 29.58 -11.74
CA GLU A 574 10.10 30.57 -12.15
C GLU A 574 10.93 31.00 -10.93
N PRO A 575 12.27 31.13 -11.06
CA PRO A 575 13.09 31.61 -9.96
C PRO A 575 12.60 33.01 -9.55
N LYS A 576 12.33 33.21 -8.26
CA LYS A 576 11.99 34.54 -7.75
C LYS A 576 13.16 35.47 -8.09
N PRO A 577 12.90 36.68 -8.67
CA PRO A 577 13.95 37.64 -8.90
C PRO A 577 14.66 37.91 -7.55
N VAL A 578 15.97 37.65 -7.50
CA VAL A 578 16.79 38.03 -6.37
C VAL A 578 16.71 39.55 -6.30
N LEU A 579 15.99 40.08 -5.31
CA LEU A 579 16.02 41.51 -5.00
C LEU A 579 17.50 41.86 -4.75
N GLY A 580 18.12 42.52 -5.75
CA GLY A 580 19.49 42.93 -5.66
C GLY A 580 19.70 43.72 -4.37
N LYS A 581 20.71 43.32 -3.59
CA LYS A 581 21.21 44.18 -2.53
C LYS A 581 21.56 45.52 -3.19
N THR A 582 20.78 46.54 -2.92
CA THR A 582 21.16 47.92 -3.19
C THR A 582 22.45 48.15 -2.42
N SER A 583 23.57 48.18 -3.18
CA SER A 583 24.86 48.70 -2.67
C SER A 583 24.63 50.18 -2.29
N TYR A 584 24.77 50.47 -1.03
CA TYR A 584 25.09 51.80 -0.52
C TYR A 584 26.57 51.92 -0.33
#